data_e2f0721e5306855a9c1afe209c14ebcc
#
_entry.id   e2f0721e5306855a9c1afe209c14ebcc
#
_cell.length_a   1.000
_cell.length_b   1.000
_cell.length_c   1.000
_cell.angle_alpha   90.00
_cell.angle_beta   90.00
_cell.angle_gamma   90.00
#
_symmetry.space_group_name_H-M   'P 1'
#
loop_
_entity.id
_entity.type
_entity.pdbx_description
1 polymer ?
#
loop_
_entity_poly.entity_id
_entity_poly.type
_entity_poly.pdbx_seq_one_letter_code
_entity_poly.pdbx_strand_id
1 'polypeptide(L)'
;PGCSEHLVLHNLHKNNKSIEDLELVVECEGKIVGHIIYSKGNIDKSKDETFITFGPVSVHPKFQRKEIGSKLIRISMQKAVRLGYSAVFITGDENYYKRFGFESASKYGIHLEGVPVEDEAPFFMVKTLKEDALKDIEGNFIFDECYNVNDEDVDEFDKNFEFKNKE
;
A
#
# COMPACT_ATOMS: atom_id res chain seq x y z
N PRO A 1 -14.01 10.95 -4.67
CA PRO A 1 -15.07 10.09 -5.12
C PRO A 1 -14.61 9.33 -6.35
N GLY A 2 -14.95 8.05 -6.42
CA GLY A 2 -14.48 7.15 -7.48
C GLY A 2 -13.21 6.40 -7.13
N CYS A 3 -12.75 6.48 -5.89
CA CYS A 3 -11.71 5.63 -5.35
C CYS A 3 -12.25 4.84 -4.14
N SER A 4 -11.70 3.68 -3.89
CA SER A 4 -12.07 2.81 -2.77
C SER A 4 -11.19 3.00 -1.52
N GLU A 5 -10.16 3.81 -1.62
CA GLU A 5 -9.09 3.93 -0.63
C GLU A 5 -9.58 4.38 0.75
N HIS A 6 -10.59 5.22 0.82
CA HIS A 6 -11.14 5.68 2.10
C HIS A 6 -11.91 4.57 2.83
N LEU A 7 -12.56 3.64 2.09
CA LEU A 7 -13.19 2.46 2.68
C LEU A 7 -12.12 1.44 3.12
N VAL A 8 -11.08 1.23 2.34
CA VAL A 8 -9.93 0.39 2.74
C VAL A 8 -9.32 0.91 4.03
N LEU A 9 -9.08 2.22 4.14
CA LEU A 9 -8.57 2.85 5.37
C LEU A 9 -9.50 2.59 6.56
N HIS A 10 -10.81 2.79 6.37
CA HIS A 10 -11.80 2.50 7.40
C HIS A 10 -11.75 1.02 7.85
N ASN A 11 -11.69 0.09 6.90
CA ASN A 11 -11.64 -1.34 7.18
C ASN A 11 -10.35 -1.73 7.93
N LEU A 12 -9.21 -1.20 7.55
CA LEU A 12 -7.93 -1.44 8.23
C LEU A 12 -7.99 -1.00 9.71
N HIS A 13 -8.56 0.16 9.99
CA HIS A 13 -8.74 0.62 11.38
C HIS A 13 -9.78 -0.20 12.14
N LYS A 14 -10.95 -0.41 11.54
CA LYS A 14 -12.06 -1.15 12.18
C LYS A 14 -11.67 -2.57 12.57
N ASN A 15 -10.84 -3.22 11.76
CA ASN A 15 -10.39 -4.59 11.97
C ASN A 15 -9.02 -4.71 12.67
N ASN A 16 -8.42 -3.59 13.12
CA ASN A 16 -7.09 -3.54 13.74
C ASN A 16 -6.00 -4.20 12.90
N LYS A 17 -6.02 -3.94 11.58
CA LYS A 17 -5.08 -4.50 10.62
C LYS A 17 -3.98 -3.51 10.21
N SER A 18 -4.08 -2.25 10.62
CA SER A 18 -3.04 -1.26 10.42
C SER A 18 -1.82 -1.51 11.30
N ILE A 19 -0.67 -1.14 10.80
CA ILE A 19 0.57 -1.12 11.57
C ILE A 19 0.73 0.29 12.11
N GLU A 20 0.29 0.53 13.36
CA GLU A 20 0.27 1.85 14.00
C GLU A 20 1.59 2.61 13.86
N ASP A 21 2.70 1.93 14.07
CA ASP A 21 4.03 2.50 13.93
C ASP A 21 4.36 2.99 12.51
N LEU A 22 3.67 2.52 11.49
CA LEU A 22 3.86 2.89 10.08
C LEU A 22 2.71 3.72 9.52
N GLU A 23 1.75 4.10 10.35
CA GLU A 23 0.75 5.08 9.96
C GLU A 23 1.28 6.48 10.25
N LEU A 24 1.46 7.27 9.19
CA LEU A 24 2.05 8.60 9.27
C LEU A 24 1.16 9.64 8.62
N VAL A 25 1.11 10.81 9.23
CA VAL A 25 0.47 12.00 8.68
C VAL A 25 1.46 13.13 8.45
N VAL A 26 1.13 14.00 7.52
CA VAL A 26 1.78 15.30 7.36
C VAL A 26 0.78 16.37 7.77
N GLU A 27 1.17 17.19 8.74
CA GLU A 27 0.40 18.35 9.17
C GLU A 27 1.00 19.63 8.62
N CYS A 28 0.15 20.55 8.20
CA CYS A 28 0.52 21.90 7.80
C CYS A 28 -0.52 22.87 8.36
N GLU A 29 -0.08 23.84 9.15
CA GLU A 29 -0.95 24.86 9.78
C GLU A 29 -2.15 24.26 10.54
N GLY A 30 -1.92 23.19 11.30
CA GLY A 30 -2.95 22.50 12.08
C GLY A 30 -3.92 21.64 11.26
N LYS A 31 -3.61 21.37 9.98
CA LYS A 31 -4.43 20.53 9.10
C LYS A 31 -3.62 19.36 8.58
N ILE A 32 -4.22 18.16 8.60
CA ILE A 32 -3.64 16.99 7.94
C ILE A 32 -3.74 17.20 6.43
N VAL A 33 -2.58 17.15 5.77
CA VAL A 33 -2.45 17.36 4.32
C VAL A 33 -1.85 16.17 3.58
N GLY A 34 -1.42 15.16 4.29
CA GLY A 34 -0.92 13.90 3.73
C GLY A 34 -1.04 12.77 4.72
N HIS A 35 -1.21 11.55 4.21
CA HIS A 35 -1.37 10.35 5.02
C HIS A 35 -0.83 9.14 4.27
N ILE A 36 -0.26 8.19 4.99
CA ILE A 36 0.12 6.86 4.54
C ILE A 36 -0.14 5.85 5.65
N ILE A 37 -0.63 4.68 5.28
CA ILE A 37 -0.91 3.57 6.20
C ILE A 37 -0.31 2.28 5.66
N TYR A 38 0.10 1.42 6.56
CA TYR A 38 0.64 0.09 6.24
C TYR A 38 -0.17 -1.00 6.92
N SER A 39 -0.18 -2.16 6.28
CA SER A 39 -0.67 -3.41 6.84
C SER A 39 0.26 -4.56 6.52
N LYS A 40 0.07 -5.70 7.19
CA LYS A 40 0.76 -6.94 6.83
C LYS A 40 0.23 -7.48 5.51
N GLY A 41 1.11 -8.11 4.75
CA GLY A 41 0.78 -8.96 3.62
C GLY A 41 1.36 -10.36 3.84
N ASN A 42 0.93 -11.32 3.05
CA ASN A 42 1.35 -12.70 3.16
C ASN A 42 1.74 -13.27 1.80
N ILE A 43 2.65 -14.23 1.77
CA ILE A 43 2.93 -15.05 0.59
C ILE A 43 2.49 -16.48 0.93
N ASP A 44 1.65 -17.09 0.09
CA ASP A 44 0.94 -18.35 0.34
C ASP A 44 1.85 -19.52 0.76
N LYS A 45 3.08 -19.54 0.29
CA LYS A 45 4.08 -20.57 0.59
C LYS A 45 5.11 -20.16 1.64
N SER A 46 4.99 -18.96 2.20
CA SER A 46 5.95 -18.42 3.18
C SER A 46 5.32 -18.35 4.57
N LYS A 47 6.15 -18.55 5.60
CA LYS A 47 5.80 -18.29 6.99
C LYS A 47 6.40 -16.98 7.51
N ASP A 48 7.03 -16.21 6.63
CA ASP A 48 7.63 -14.92 6.99
C ASP A 48 6.53 -13.87 7.15
N GLU A 49 6.40 -13.33 8.34
CA GLU A 49 5.42 -12.30 8.69
C GLU A 49 5.97 -10.87 8.54
N THR A 50 7.16 -10.72 7.95
CA THR A 50 7.82 -9.41 7.80
C THR A 50 7.53 -8.73 6.47
N PHE A 51 6.61 -9.28 5.67
CA PHE A 51 6.13 -8.67 4.45
C PHE A 51 4.97 -7.73 4.76
N ILE A 52 5.04 -6.55 4.18
CA ILE A 52 4.05 -5.49 4.37
C ILE A 52 3.64 -4.87 3.04
N THR A 53 2.53 -4.19 3.07
CA THR A 53 2.06 -3.31 1.99
C THR A 53 1.74 -1.94 2.54
N PHE A 54 1.71 -0.92 1.71
CA PHE A 54 1.11 0.35 2.07
C PHE A 54 0.02 0.74 1.07
N GLY A 55 -0.98 1.36 1.59
CA GLY A 55 -2.12 1.89 0.87
C GLY A 55 -3.34 1.99 1.80
N PRO A 56 -4.06 3.07 1.69
CA PRO A 56 -3.83 4.21 0.79
C PRO A 56 -2.66 5.12 1.19
N VAL A 57 -2.13 5.84 0.20
CA VAL A 57 -1.30 7.02 0.38
C VAL A 57 -2.00 8.21 -0.26
N SER A 58 -2.24 9.26 0.50
CA SER A 58 -3.00 10.41 0.03
C SER A 58 -2.30 11.73 0.32
N VAL A 59 -2.53 12.71 -0.56
CA VAL A 59 -2.08 14.10 -0.38
C VAL A 59 -3.22 15.01 -0.80
N HIS A 60 -3.57 15.94 0.08
CA HIS A 60 -4.60 16.94 -0.17
C HIS A 60 -4.33 17.69 -1.49
N PRO A 61 -5.32 17.88 -2.41
CA PRO A 61 -5.11 18.42 -3.75
C PRO A 61 -4.29 19.73 -3.80
N LYS A 62 -4.55 20.67 -2.89
CA LYS A 62 -3.79 21.95 -2.80
C LYS A 62 -2.31 21.78 -2.41
N PHE A 63 -1.91 20.60 -1.95
CA PHE A 63 -0.56 20.29 -1.49
C PHE A 63 0.14 19.22 -2.36
N GLN A 64 -0.52 18.75 -3.41
CA GLN A 64 0.10 17.85 -4.39
C GLN A 64 1.23 18.54 -5.13
N ARG A 65 2.11 17.75 -5.75
CA ARG A 65 3.32 18.21 -6.48
C ARG A 65 4.34 18.99 -5.63
N LYS A 66 4.25 18.88 -4.29
CA LYS A 66 5.19 19.47 -3.30
C LYS A 66 5.99 18.40 -2.56
N GLU A 67 6.16 17.24 -3.17
CA GLU A 67 6.92 16.08 -2.67
C GLU A 67 6.40 15.47 -1.35
N ILE A 68 5.23 15.85 -0.85
CA ILE A 68 4.67 15.34 0.40
C ILE A 68 4.50 13.81 0.34
N GLY A 69 3.88 13.27 -0.72
CA GLY A 69 3.73 11.83 -0.89
C GLY A 69 5.09 11.11 -0.98
N SER A 70 6.05 11.70 -1.71
CA SER A 70 7.40 11.14 -1.81
C SER A 70 8.12 11.10 -0.46
N LYS A 71 7.95 12.12 0.38
CA LYS A 71 8.52 12.15 1.74
C LYS A 71 7.86 11.12 2.64
N LEU A 72 6.52 11.01 2.61
CA LEU A 72 5.78 9.99 3.35
C LEU A 72 6.31 8.59 3.03
N ILE A 73 6.39 8.24 1.75
CA ILE A 73 6.89 6.93 1.29
C ILE A 73 8.33 6.70 1.77
N ARG A 74 9.24 7.66 1.61
CA ARG A 74 10.64 7.49 2.01
C ARG A 74 10.81 7.35 3.53
N ILE A 75 10.13 8.19 4.31
CA ILE A 75 10.25 8.19 5.77
C ILE A 75 9.62 6.91 6.35
N SER A 76 8.45 6.52 5.88
CA SER A 76 7.78 5.31 6.34
C SER A 76 8.57 4.04 6.00
N MET A 77 9.17 3.95 4.79
CA MET A 77 10.05 2.82 4.45
C MET A 77 11.31 2.77 5.32
N GLN A 78 11.92 3.92 5.65
CA GLN A 78 13.06 3.95 6.59
C GLN A 78 12.64 3.47 7.99
N LYS A 79 11.44 3.82 8.43
CA LYS A 79 10.89 3.34 9.70
C LYS A 79 10.59 1.83 9.62
N ALA A 80 10.06 1.33 8.52
CA ALA A 80 9.82 -0.09 8.30
C ALA A 80 11.12 -0.92 8.39
N VAL A 81 12.24 -0.42 7.82
CA VAL A 81 13.55 -1.04 7.97
C VAL A 81 13.95 -1.15 9.45
N ARG A 82 13.80 -0.08 10.22
CA ARG A 82 14.14 -0.07 11.65
C ARG A 82 13.29 -1.02 12.47
N LEU A 83 12.02 -1.21 12.08
CA LEU A 83 11.10 -2.13 12.71
C LEU A 83 11.33 -3.59 12.31
N GLY A 84 12.24 -3.84 11.38
CA GLY A 84 12.65 -5.18 11.00
C GLY A 84 11.86 -5.81 9.86
N TYR A 85 11.02 -5.05 9.15
CA TYR A 85 10.33 -5.56 7.96
C TYR A 85 11.31 -5.85 6.82
N SER A 86 11.00 -6.87 6.02
CA SER A 86 11.90 -7.41 4.99
C SER A 86 11.60 -6.88 3.60
N ALA A 87 10.33 -6.73 3.24
CA ALA A 87 9.92 -6.23 1.93
C ALA A 87 8.57 -5.53 1.98
N VAL A 88 8.37 -4.59 1.06
CA VAL A 88 7.13 -3.87 0.83
C VAL A 88 6.59 -4.23 -0.53
N PHE A 89 5.37 -4.74 -0.60
CA PHE A 89 4.64 -5.03 -1.83
C PHE A 89 3.57 -3.97 -2.07
N ILE A 90 3.37 -3.58 -3.33
CA ILE A 90 2.35 -2.59 -3.69
C ILE A 90 1.75 -2.89 -5.05
N THR A 91 0.58 -2.34 -5.29
CA THR A 91 0.04 -2.14 -6.64
C THR A 91 0.04 -0.65 -7.00
N GLY A 92 0.31 -0.33 -8.26
CA GLY A 92 0.29 1.06 -8.71
C GLY A 92 1.05 1.30 -10.02
N ASP A 93 1.31 2.56 -10.33
CA ASP A 93 2.04 2.97 -11.53
C ASP A 93 3.54 2.70 -11.37
N GLU A 94 4.06 1.76 -12.16
CA GLU A 94 5.48 1.41 -12.19
C GLU A 94 6.37 2.65 -12.42
N ASN A 95 5.97 3.56 -13.31
CA ASN A 95 6.74 4.76 -13.61
C ASN A 95 6.84 5.71 -12.41
N TYR A 96 5.83 5.70 -11.55
CA TYR A 96 5.86 6.47 -10.32
C TYR A 96 6.73 5.81 -9.26
N TYR A 97 6.57 4.50 -9.02
CA TYR A 97 7.17 3.82 -7.87
C TYR A 97 8.62 3.37 -8.08
N LYS A 98 9.09 3.18 -9.31
CA LYS A 98 10.50 2.84 -9.58
C LYS A 98 11.51 3.83 -8.99
N ARG A 99 11.14 5.12 -8.84
CA ARG A 99 11.99 6.15 -8.21
C ARG A 99 12.26 5.92 -6.72
N PHE A 100 11.48 5.07 -6.08
CA PHE A 100 11.66 4.64 -4.69
C PHE A 100 12.38 3.30 -4.60
N GLY A 101 12.74 2.71 -5.75
CA GLY A 101 13.42 1.42 -5.85
C GLY A 101 12.47 0.23 -5.83
N PHE A 102 11.20 0.44 -6.18
CA PHE A 102 10.27 -0.65 -6.47
C PHE A 102 10.55 -1.21 -7.87
N GLU A 103 10.39 -2.52 -8.01
CA GLU A 103 10.50 -3.26 -9.25
C GLU A 103 9.45 -4.38 -9.32
N SER A 104 9.21 -4.95 -10.50
CA SER A 104 8.21 -6.00 -10.67
C SER A 104 8.48 -7.17 -9.72
N ALA A 105 7.46 -7.60 -8.96
CA ALA A 105 7.55 -8.72 -8.04
C ALA A 105 7.78 -10.06 -8.78
N SER A 106 7.36 -10.16 -10.04
CA SER A 106 7.59 -11.35 -10.88
C SER A 106 9.06 -11.69 -11.08
N LYS A 107 9.97 -10.71 -10.97
CA LYS A 107 11.43 -10.94 -11.01
C LYS A 107 11.92 -11.86 -9.89
N TYR A 108 11.16 -11.96 -8.82
CA TYR A 108 11.44 -12.78 -7.64
C TYR A 108 10.57 -14.04 -7.57
N GLY A 109 9.82 -14.36 -8.66
CA GLY A 109 8.88 -15.48 -8.66
C GLY A 109 7.65 -15.26 -7.76
N ILE A 110 7.34 -13.99 -7.44
CA ILE A 110 6.19 -13.63 -6.60
C ILE A 110 5.15 -12.95 -7.49
N HIS A 111 3.94 -13.49 -7.45
CA HIS A 111 2.80 -13.04 -8.25
C HIS A 111 1.69 -12.50 -7.34
N LEU A 112 0.77 -11.77 -7.92
CA LEU A 112 -0.39 -11.29 -7.18
C LEU A 112 -1.48 -12.37 -7.19
N GLU A 113 -2.05 -12.69 -6.04
CA GLU A 113 -3.18 -13.60 -5.95
C GLU A 113 -4.32 -13.15 -6.88
N GLY A 114 -4.90 -14.11 -7.61
CA GLY A 114 -6.00 -13.85 -8.55
C GLY A 114 -5.56 -13.34 -9.94
N VAL A 115 -4.26 -13.10 -10.16
CA VAL A 115 -3.70 -12.77 -11.46
C VAL A 115 -2.98 -13.99 -12.03
N PRO A 116 -3.32 -14.45 -13.26
CA PRO A 116 -2.61 -15.57 -13.89
C PRO A 116 -1.10 -15.31 -13.97
N VAL A 117 -0.30 -16.35 -13.70
CA VAL A 117 1.16 -16.25 -13.67
C VAL A 117 1.75 -15.86 -15.04
N GLU A 118 1.08 -16.25 -16.11
CA GLU A 118 1.42 -15.91 -17.50
C GLU A 118 1.12 -14.45 -17.87
N ASP A 119 0.30 -13.76 -17.08
CA ASP A 119 -0.02 -12.36 -17.33
C ASP A 119 1.06 -11.46 -16.71
N GLU A 120 1.58 -10.57 -17.54
CA GLU A 120 2.45 -9.52 -17.04
C GLU A 120 1.67 -8.59 -16.12
N ALA A 121 2.11 -8.47 -14.87
CA ALA A 121 1.52 -7.58 -13.86
C ALA A 121 2.51 -6.47 -13.45
N PRO A 122 2.90 -5.55 -14.36
CA PRO A 122 3.90 -4.52 -14.07
C PRO A 122 3.44 -3.55 -12.97
N PHE A 123 2.14 -3.52 -12.70
CA PHE A 123 1.54 -2.75 -11.62
C PHE A 123 1.74 -3.39 -10.24
N PHE A 124 2.13 -4.68 -10.16
CA PHE A 124 2.44 -5.35 -8.91
C PHE A 124 3.95 -5.36 -8.68
N MET A 125 4.37 -4.66 -7.67
CA MET A 125 5.76 -4.36 -7.43
C MET A 125 6.18 -4.68 -6.00
N VAL A 126 7.49 -4.87 -5.84
CA VAL A 126 8.12 -5.09 -4.54
C VAL A 126 9.36 -4.21 -4.38
N LYS A 127 9.61 -3.78 -3.15
CA LYS A 127 10.89 -3.25 -2.71
C LYS A 127 11.40 -4.06 -1.54
N THR A 128 12.57 -4.67 -1.70
CA THR A 128 13.30 -5.31 -0.60
C THR A 128 13.88 -4.25 0.33
N LEU A 129 13.73 -4.46 1.62
CA LEU A 129 14.25 -3.60 2.70
C LEU A 129 15.49 -4.19 3.36
N LYS A 130 15.75 -5.49 3.15
CA LYS A 130 16.92 -6.23 3.62
C LYS A 130 17.55 -6.94 2.44
N GLU A 131 18.84 -7.20 2.55
CA GLU A 131 19.55 -8.10 1.64
C GLU A 131 18.94 -9.49 1.72
N ASP A 132 18.86 -10.18 0.59
CA ASP A 132 18.30 -11.54 0.46
C ASP A 132 16.87 -11.73 1.02
N ALA A 133 16.11 -10.64 1.19
CA ALA A 133 14.76 -10.68 1.79
C ALA A 133 13.77 -11.63 1.08
N LEU A 134 13.97 -11.86 -0.20
CA LEU A 134 13.11 -12.71 -1.04
C LEU A 134 13.84 -13.94 -1.59
N LYS A 135 15.03 -14.24 -1.03
CA LYS A 135 15.78 -15.43 -1.43
C LYS A 135 15.01 -16.68 -1.08
N ASP A 136 14.90 -17.60 -2.06
CA ASP A 136 14.19 -18.87 -1.93
C ASP A 136 12.69 -18.71 -1.57
N ILE A 137 12.12 -17.53 -1.78
CA ILE A 137 10.71 -17.25 -1.58
C ILE A 137 10.04 -17.09 -2.95
N GLU A 138 9.01 -17.88 -3.19
CA GLU A 138 8.15 -17.82 -4.37
C GLU A 138 6.69 -18.05 -3.98
N GLY A 139 5.76 -17.63 -4.81
CA GLY A 139 4.32 -17.89 -4.60
C GLY A 139 3.47 -16.67 -4.88
N ASN A 140 2.26 -16.67 -4.34
CA ASN A 140 1.31 -15.58 -4.52
C ASN A 140 1.28 -14.68 -3.29
N PHE A 141 1.41 -13.39 -3.52
CA PHE A 141 1.21 -12.38 -2.49
C PHE A 141 -0.29 -12.15 -2.31
N ILE A 142 -0.71 -12.19 -1.07
CA ILE A 142 -2.10 -12.07 -0.63
C ILE A 142 -2.22 -10.80 0.20
N PHE A 143 -3.05 -9.86 -0.25
CA PHE A 143 -3.45 -8.71 0.56
C PHE A 143 -4.39 -9.13 1.68
N ASP A 144 -4.43 -8.36 2.77
CA ASP A 144 -5.48 -8.51 3.79
C ASP A 144 -6.86 -8.29 3.15
N GLU A 145 -7.87 -9.01 3.65
CA GLU A 145 -9.25 -8.89 3.15
C GLU A 145 -9.83 -7.47 3.21
N CYS A 146 -9.27 -6.60 4.05
CA CYS A 146 -9.64 -5.19 4.12
C CYS A 146 -9.46 -4.44 2.78
N TYR A 147 -8.62 -4.96 1.88
CA TYR A 147 -8.41 -4.40 0.54
C TYR A 147 -9.45 -4.89 -0.48
N ASN A 148 -10.19 -5.94 -0.15
CA ASN A 148 -11.20 -6.51 -1.03
C ASN A 148 -12.52 -5.77 -0.85
N VAL A 149 -12.66 -4.63 -1.51
CA VAL A 149 -13.85 -3.78 -1.49
C VAL A 149 -14.48 -3.73 -2.88
N ASN A 150 -15.79 -3.74 -2.95
CA ASN A 150 -16.55 -3.63 -4.19
C ASN A 150 -17.24 -2.26 -4.30
N ASP A 151 -17.75 -1.94 -5.49
CA ASP A 151 -18.37 -0.64 -5.76
C ASP A 151 -19.63 -0.41 -4.91
N GLU A 152 -20.40 -1.47 -4.61
CA GLU A 152 -21.61 -1.36 -3.79
C GLU A 152 -21.28 -0.95 -2.35
N ASP A 153 -20.24 -1.56 -1.77
CA ASP A 153 -19.76 -1.21 -0.42
C ASP A 153 -19.21 0.22 -0.37
N VAL A 154 -18.52 0.65 -1.42
CA VAL A 154 -18.01 2.02 -1.54
C VAL A 154 -19.17 3.02 -1.64
N ASP A 155 -20.15 2.76 -2.49
CA ASP A 155 -21.31 3.64 -2.65
C ASP A 155 -22.15 3.74 -1.37
N GLU A 156 -22.26 2.65 -0.60
CA GLU A 156 -22.94 2.67 0.71
C GLU A 156 -22.13 3.47 1.74
N PHE A 157 -20.81 3.28 1.76
CA PHE A 157 -19.92 4.00 2.66
C PHE A 157 -19.89 5.51 2.37
N ASP A 158 -19.94 5.88 1.09
CA ASP A 158 -19.95 7.27 0.63
C ASP A 158 -21.17 8.07 1.15
N LYS A 159 -22.28 7.42 1.46
CA LYS A 159 -23.46 8.08 2.03
C LYS A 159 -23.19 8.75 3.39
N ASN A 160 -22.11 8.36 4.06
CA ASN A 160 -21.70 8.96 5.34
C ASN A 160 -20.96 10.30 5.17
N PHE A 161 -20.69 10.74 3.95
CA PHE A 161 -19.90 11.94 3.63
C PHE A 161 -20.71 12.94 2.81
N GLU A 162 -20.25 14.19 2.82
CA GLU A 162 -20.81 15.18 1.90
C GLU A 162 -20.60 14.76 0.44
N PHE A 163 -21.65 14.92 -0.35
CA PHE A 163 -21.60 14.60 -1.78
C PHE A 163 -20.49 15.38 -2.48
N LYS A 164 -19.65 14.68 -3.24
CA LYS A 164 -18.64 15.25 -4.13
C LYS A 164 -18.78 14.60 -5.50
N ASN A 165 -18.71 15.44 -6.54
CA ASN A 165 -18.65 14.91 -7.91
C ASN A 165 -17.39 14.04 -8.08
N LYS A 166 -17.56 12.91 -8.74
CA LYS A 166 -16.43 12.09 -9.21
C LYS A 166 -15.70 12.90 -10.31
N GLU A 167 -14.39 13.12 -10.14
CA GLU A 167 -13.53 13.78 -11.12
C GLU A 167 -13.00 12.75 -12.13
#